data_60c23fdbb71fd404ddd43bc5e21a4978
#
_entry.id   60c23fdbb71fd404ddd43bc5e21a4978
#
_cell.length_a   1.000
_cell.length_b   1.000
_cell.length_c   1.000
_cell.angle_alpha   90.00
_cell.angle_beta   90.00
_cell.angle_gamma   90.00
#
_symmetry.space_group_name_H-M   'P 1'
#
loop_
_entity.id
_entity.type
_entity.pdbx_description
1 polymer ?
#
loop_
_entity_poly.entity_id
_entity_poly.type
_entity_poly.pdbx_seq_one_letter_code
_entity_poly.pdbx_strand_id
1 'polypeptide(L)'
;MSPARHQPGRLSILNGLLAPLLTTLGELAMLAWETLCSIARGRVRGRLTLKQIAEIGFGSQLVVVVTGAFTGAVFTAQAYFQFASLNMETAVGPVVALSMFRELGPALTGLMVAGRVGAAMTAEIGTMKVTQQIDALRALAVNPVDYLVVPRALAMFISMPLLVVECVGLGVLASYYVGVHVLNINGVYFFANVQKWTEGSDIMMS
;
A
#
# COMPACT_ATOMS: atom_id res chain seq x y z
N MET A 1 8.21 -60.05 -16.55
CA MET A 1 8.99 -58.82 -16.70
C MET A 1 8.23 -57.70 -16.06
N SER A 2 8.58 -57.31 -14.86
CA SER A 2 7.89 -56.22 -14.09
C SER A 2 8.56 -54.88 -14.46
N PRO A 3 7.78 -53.83 -14.83
CA PRO A 3 8.38 -52.53 -15.10
C PRO A 3 8.81 -51.86 -13.76
N ALA A 4 10.08 -51.56 -13.65
CA ALA A 4 10.68 -50.84 -12.52
C ALA A 4 9.96 -49.47 -12.41
N ARG A 5 9.27 -49.26 -11.30
CA ARG A 5 8.77 -47.92 -10.89
C ARG A 5 10.00 -47.05 -10.59
N HIS A 6 10.29 -46.14 -11.51
CA HIS A 6 11.19 -45.04 -11.25
C HIS A 6 10.55 -44.18 -10.15
N GLN A 7 11.05 -44.28 -8.94
CA GLN A 7 10.76 -43.31 -7.88
C GLN A 7 11.38 -41.97 -8.33
N PRO A 8 10.62 -40.89 -8.43
CA PRO A 8 11.20 -39.58 -8.71
C PRO A 8 12.11 -39.22 -7.55
N GLY A 9 13.40 -39.07 -7.83
CA GLY A 9 14.39 -38.68 -6.82
C GLY A 9 14.01 -37.35 -6.19
N ARG A 10 14.37 -37.14 -4.90
CA ARG A 10 14.11 -35.88 -4.15
C ARG A 10 14.48 -34.61 -4.93
N LEU A 11 15.50 -34.70 -5.80
CA LEU A 11 15.91 -33.60 -6.69
C LEU A 11 14.88 -33.27 -7.78
N SER A 12 14.11 -34.25 -8.28
CA SER A 12 13.07 -33.98 -9.28
C SER A 12 11.82 -33.30 -8.69
N ILE A 13 11.52 -33.55 -7.42
CA ILE A 13 10.43 -32.88 -6.68
C ILE A 13 10.82 -31.44 -6.37
N LEU A 14 12.08 -31.22 -5.94
CA LEU A 14 12.61 -29.86 -5.73
C LEU A 14 12.67 -29.04 -7.01
N ASN A 15 13.13 -29.61 -8.10
CA ASN A 15 13.11 -28.92 -9.40
C ASN A 15 11.69 -28.66 -9.89
N GLY A 16 10.74 -29.55 -9.64
CA GLY A 16 9.33 -29.36 -10.01
C GLY A 16 8.63 -28.24 -9.24
N LEU A 17 9.07 -27.94 -8.01
CA LEU A 17 8.55 -26.84 -7.18
C LEU A 17 9.31 -25.53 -7.38
N LEU A 18 10.62 -25.58 -7.56
CA LEU A 18 11.47 -24.39 -7.71
C LEU A 18 11.40 -23.79 -9.12
N ALA A 19 11.30 -24.63 -10.16
CA ALA A 19 11.23 -24.15 -11.54
C ALA A 19 10.07 -23.18 -11.79
N PRO A 20 8.80 -23.49 -11.41
CA PRO A 20 7.69 -22.54 -11.63
C PRO A 20 7.84 -21.26 -10.79
N LEU A 21 8.42 -21.33 -9.58
CA LEU A 21 8.68 -20.13 -8.77
C LEU A 21 9.73 -19.24 -9.43
N LEU A 22 10.83 -19.83 -9.91
CA LEU A 22 11.90 -19.08 -10.58
C LEU A 22 11.43 -18.48 -11.92
N THR A 23 10.61 -19.20 -12.68
CA THR A 23 10.03 -18.65 -13.92
C THR A 23 9.09 -17.50 -13.64
N THR A 24 8.21 -17.63 -12.66
CA THR A 24 7.28 -16.55 -12.28
C THR A 24 8.03 -15.31 -11.77
N LEU A 25 9.05 -15.50 -10.93
CA LEU A 25 9.91 -14.40 -10.47
C LEU A 25 10.65 -13.74 -11.64
N GLY A 26 11.16 -14.52 -12.58
CA GLY A 26 11.82 -14.02 -13.79
C GLY A 26 10.87 -13.20 -14.67
N GLU A 27 9.64 -13.68 -14.88
CA GLU A 27 8.60 -12.98 -15.63
C GLU A 27 8.21 -11.65 -14.96
N LEU A 28 8.05 -11.66 -13.63
CA LEU A 28 7.77 -10.44 -12.85
C LEU A 28 8.93 -9.45 -12.93
N ALA A 29 10.18 -9.92 -12.83
CA ALA A 29 11.34 -9.06 -12.95
C ALA A 29 11.46 -8.44 -14.36
N MET A 30 11.22 -9.21 -15.41
CA MET A 30 11.21 -8.70 -16.78
C MET A 30 10.09 -7.68 -17.00
N LEU A 31 8.89 -7.94 -16.48
CA LEU A 31 7.76 -7.01 -16.57
C LEU A 31 8.03 -5.71 -15.82
N ALA A 32 8.64 -5.78 -14.62
CA ALA A 32 9.05 -4.61 -13.86
C ALA A 32 10.12 -3.81 -14.62
N TRP A 33 11.12 -4.49 -15.19
CA TRP A 33 12.17 -3.86 -15.98
C TRP A 33 11.63 -3.18 -17.24
N GLU A 34 10.74 -3.84 -17.98
CA GLU A 34 10.09 -3.28 -19.16
C GLU A 34 9.26 -2.05 -18.79
N THR A 35 8.53 -2.10 -17.68
CA THR A 35 7.74 -0.97 -17.16
C THR A 35 8.65 0.22 -16.83
N LEU A 36 9.76 0.00 -16.10
CA LEU A 36 10.74 1.03 -15.78
C LEU A 36 11.37 1.65 -17.03
N CYS A 37 11.79 0.82 -17.97
CA CYS A 37 12.34 1.29 -19.26
C CYS A 37 11.31 2.10 -20.05
N SER A 38 10.04 1.72 -20.03
CA SER A 38 8.98 2.44 -20.74
C SER A 38 8.69 3.79 -20.11
N ILE A 39 8.70 3.87 -18.77
CA ILE A 39 8.59 5.14 -18.02
C ILE A 39 9.79 6.04 -18.34
N ALA A 40 11.01 5.51 -18.31
CA ALA A 40 12.23 6.27 -18.60
C ALA A 40 12.27 6.82 -20.03
N ARG A 41 11.65 6.11 -20.99
CA ARG A 41 11.53 6.57 -22.40
C ARG A 41 10.42 7.60 -22.63
N GLY A 42 9.70 7.99 -21.57
CA GLY A 42 8.63 8.99 -21.66
C GLY A 42 7.37 8.53 -22.40
N ARG A 43 7.17 7.24 -22.59
CA ARG A 43 5.97 6.67 -23.24
C ARG A 43 4.73 6.69 -22.31
N VAL A 44 4.54 7.79 -21.61
CA VAL A 44 3.46 7.95 -20.63
C VAL A 44 2.26 8.57 -21.30
N ARG A 45 1.12 7.89 -21.22
CA ARG A 45 -0.16 8.43 -21.70
C ARG A 45 -0.85 9.18 -20.56
N GLY A 46 -0.56 10.49 -20.43
CA GLY A 46 -1.01 11.31 -19.30
C GLY A 46 -2.53 11.22 -19.02
N ARG A 47 -3.37 11.19 -20.07
CA ARG A 47 -4.83 11.08 -19.90
C ARG A 47 -5.27 9.77 -19.25
N LEU A 48 -4.60 8.64 -19.56
CA LEU A 48 -4.87 7.35 -18.95
C LEU A 48 -4.37 7.33 -17.50
N THR A 49 -3.18 7.88 -17.27
CA THR A 49 -2.60 7.98 -15.91
C THR A 49 -3.48 8.83 -15.01
N LEU A 50 -3.98 9.99 -15.46
CA LEU A 50 -4.89 10.83 -14.68
C LEU A 50 -6.20 10.10 -14.34
N LYS A 51 -6.77 9.34 -15.28
CA LYS A 51 -7.95 8.53 -15.02
C LYS A 51 -7.67 7.48 -13.94
N GLN A 52 -6.53 6.80 -14.02
CA GLN A 52 -6.13 5.80 -13.02
C GLN A 52 -5.83 6.43 -11.65
N ILE A 53 -5.22 7.63 -11.59
CA ILE A 53 -5.01 8.37 -10.34
C ILE A 53 -6.36 8.67 -9.67
N ALA A 54 -7.34 9.14 -10.44
CA ALA A 54 -8.66 9.41 -9.91
C ALA A 54 -9.34 8.11 -9.41
N GLU A 55 -9.26 7.04 -10.16
CA GLU A 55 -9.88 5.76 -9.81
C GLU A 55 -9.25 5.10 -8.57
N ILE A 56 -7.91 5.11 -8.47
CA ILE A 56 -7.18 4.59 -7.32
C ILE A 56 -7.34 5.51 -6.11
N GLY A 57 -7.16 6.82 -6.28
CA GLY A 57 -7.24 7.82 -5.21
C GLY A 57 -8.64 7.88 -4.60
N PHE A 58 -9.62 8.36 -5.36
CA PHE A 58 -10.99 8.48 -4.86
C PHE A 58 -11.60 7.13 -4.47
N GLY A 59 -11.32 6.11 -5.26
CA GLY A 59 -11.83 4.79 -4.96
C GLY A 59 -11.34 4.23 -3.62
N SER A 60 -10.11 4.51 -3.19
CA SER A 60 -9.53 4.01 -1.92
C SER A 60 -9.72 4.96 -0.75
N GLN A 61 -10.05 6.23 -1.01
CA GLN A 61 -10.10 7.30 -0.02
C GLN A 61 -10.99 6.96 1.18
N LEU A 62 -12.24 6.52 0.96
CA LEU A 62 -13.16 6.20 2.05
C LEU A 62 -12.60 5.12 2.99
N VAL A 63 -12.01 4.07 2.44
CA VAL A 63 -11.46 2.96 3.25
C VAL A 63 -10.25 3.44 4.05
N VAL A 64 -9.36 4.22 3.42
CA VAL A 64 -8.17 4.77 4.07
C VAL A 64 -8.54 5.74 5.20
N VAL A 65 -9.49 6.64 4.96
CA VAL A 65 -10.01 7.60 5.95
C VAL A 65 -10.57 6.89 7.17
N VAL A 66 -11.50 5.97 6.96
CA VAL A 66 -12.18 5.25 8.06
C VAL A 66 -11.17 4.42 8.84
N THR A 67 -10.30 3.68 8.15
CA THR A 67 -9.32 2.81 8.84
C THR A 67 -8.26 3.62 9.57
N GLY A 68 -7.74 4.70 8.96
CA GLY A 68 -6.77 5.59 9.60
C GLY A 68 -7.33 6.23 10.86
N ALA A 69 -8.53 6.82 10.78
CA ALA A 69 -9.20 7.43 11.92
C ALA A 69 -9.48 6.42 13.04
N PHE A 70 -10.00 5.24 12.69
CA PHE A 70 -10.32 4.21 13.66
C PHE A 70 -9.06 3.66 14.33
N THR A 71 -8.00 3.43 13.58
CA THR A 71 -6.71 2.96 14.12
C THR A 71 -6.11 3.99 15.07
N GLY A 72 -6.09 5.27 14.70
CA GLY A 72 -5.62 6.33 15.58
C GLY A 72 -6.41 6.42 16.89
N ALA A 73 -7.74 6.35 16.81
CA ALA A 73 -8.62 6.37 17.97
C ALA A 73 -8.38 5.19 18.92
N VAL A 74 -8.37 3.97 18.39
CA VAL A 74 -8.17 2.74 19.17
C VAL A 74 -6.77 2.69 19.77
N PHE A 75 -5.76 3.06 19.00
CA PHE A 75 -4.38 3.05 19.48
C PHE A 75 -4.17 4.07 20.60
N THR A 76 -4.82 5.24 20.52
CA THR A 76 -4.82 6.23 21.60
C THR A 76 -5.44 5.67 22.88
N ALA A 77 -6.58 5.01 22.81
CA ALA A 77 -7.22 4.42 23.95
C ALA A 77 -6.34 3.33 24.59
N GLN A 78 -5.75 2.45 23.79
CA GLN A 78 -4.85 1.39 24.26
C GLN A 78 -3.58 1.97 24.94
N ALA A 79 -2.96 2.95 24.27
CA ALA A 79 -1.79 3.63 24.81
C ALA A 79 -2.11 4.34 26.13
N TYR A 80 -3.28 4.97 26.24
CA TYR A 80 -3.69 5.65 27.46
C TYR A 80 -3.76 4.68 28.65
N PHE A 81 -4.42 3.54 28.53
CA PHE A 81 -4.50 2.56 29.61
C PHE A 81 -3.13 2.06 30.06
N GLN A 82 -2.18 1.95 29.15
CA GLN A 82 -0.83 1.51 29.47
C GLN A 82 -0.02 2.61 30.18
N PHE A 83 -0.09 3.86 29.69
CA PHE A 83 0.66 4.98 30.25
C PHE A 83 0.02 5.57 31.50
N ALA A 84 -1.29 5.49 31.69
CA ALA A 84 -1.97 5.93 32.90
C ALA A 84 -1.51 5.16 34.16
N SER A 85 -1.20 3.86 34.02
CA SER A 85 -0.64 3.05 35.11
C SER A 85 0.75 3.54 35.59
N LEU A 86 1.44 4.29 34.73
CA LEU A 86 2.78 4.85 34.99
C LEU A 86 2.75 6.35 35.31
N ASN A 87 1.56 6.97 35.41
CA ASN A 87 1.36 8.42 35.53
C ASN A 87 2.05 9.26 34.41
N MET A 88 2.11 8.69 33.19
CA MET A 88 2.75 9.30 32.02
C MET A 88 1.72 9.61 30.90
N GLU A 89 0.54 10.11 31.24
CA GLU A 89 -0.55 10.35 30.29
C GLU A 89 -0.18 11.34 29.17
N THR A 90 0.74 12.26 29.43
CA THR A 90 1.22 13.24 28.46
C THR A 90 2.08 12.63 27.34
N ALA A 91 2.60 11.41 27.51
CA ALA A 91 3.38 10.71 26.51
C ALA A 91 2.52 10.01 25.44
N VAL A 92 1.22 9.84 25.66
CA VAL A 92 0.30 9.14 24.74
C VAL A 92 0.28 9.81 23.36
N GLY A 93 0.14 11.14 23.32
CA GLY A 93 0.06 11.89 22.05
C GLY A 93 1.28 11.68 21.14
N PRO A 94 2.50 11.97 21.63
CA PRO A 94 3.72 11.75 20.85
C PRO A 94 3.91 10.31 20.38
N VAL A 95 3.68 9.34 21.26
CA VAL A 95 3.84 7.91 20.91
C VAL A 95 2.90 7.49 19.81
N VAL A 96 1.62 7.88 19.90
CA VAL A 96 0.63 7.57 18.85
C VAL A 96 0.98 8.26 17.54
N ALA A 97 1.30 9.56 17.58
CA ALA A 97 1.66 10.31 16.39
C ALA A 97 2.89 9.70 15.71
N LEU A 98 3.96 9.43 16.45
CA LEU A 98 5.18 8.86 15.90
C LEU A 98 4.95 7.48 15.30
N SER A 99 4.18 6.61 15.95
CA SER A 99 3.83 5.28 15.44
C SER A 99 2.99 5.37 14.17
N MET A 100 2.05 6.32 14.11
CA MET A 100 1.24 6.56 12.91
C MET A 100 2.09 7.05 11.74
N PHE A 101 3.02 7.97 11.98
CA PHE A 101 3.90 8.50 10.93
C PHE A 101 4.90 7.46 10.41
N ARG A 102 5.56 6.73 11.30
CA ARG A 102 6.67 5.84 10.93
C ARG A 102 6.22 4.48 10.41
N GLU A 103 5.20 3.89 11.00
CA GLU A 103 4.89 2.48 10.79
C GLU A 103 3.44 2.23 10.38
N LEU A 104 2.48 2.63 11.22
CA LEU A 104 1.09 2.25 11.05
C LEU A 104 0.45 2.88 9.80
N GLY A 105 0.68 4.17 9.58
CA GLY A 105 0.12 4.86 8.43
C GLY A 105 0.54 4.26 7.09
N PRO A 106 1.85 4.20 6.80
CA PRO A 106 2.34 3.62 5.54
C PRO A 106 1.99 2.15 5.38
N ALA A 107 2.15 1.34 6.44
CA ALA A 107 1.88 -0.11 6.37
C ALA A 107 0.39 -0.41 6.13
N LEU A 108 -0.52 0.23 6.87
CA LEU A 108 -1.95 0.02 6.72
C LEU A 108 -2.45 0.51 5.36
N THR A 109 -2.02 1.72 4.95
CA THR A 109 -2.39 2.25 3.63
C THR A 109 -1.90 1.35 2.52
N GLY A 110 -0.64 0.90 2.60
CA GLY A 110 -0.04 -0.02 1.62
C GLY A 110 -0.81 -1.33 1.50
N LEU A 111 -1.14 -1.94 2.64
CA LEU A 111 -1.88 -3.21 2.68
C LEU A 111 -3.30 -3.07 2.11
N MET A 112 -4.02 -2.00 2.50
CA MET A 112 -5.38 -1.75 2.00
C MET A 112 -5.42 -1.46 0.51
N VAL A 113 -4.52 -0.61 0.03
CA VAL A 113 -4.44 -0.28 -1.40
C VAL A 113 -4.00 -1.50 -2.20
N ALA A 114 -3.01 -2.27 -1.74
CA ALA A 114 -2.58 -3.50 -2.41
C ALA A 114 -3.74 -4.51 -2.53
N GLY A 115 -4.49 -4.72 -1.46
CA GLY A 115 -5.64 -5.63 -1.48
C GLY A 115 -6.75 -5.16 -2.42
N ARG A 116 -7.20 -3.92 -2.28
CA ARG A 116 -8.33 -3.39 -3.05
C ARG A 116 -7.99 -3.14 -4.52
N VAL A 117 -6.92 -2.39 -4.76
CA VAL A 117 -6.51 -2.01 -6.12
C VAL A 117 -5.95 -3.21 -6.87
N GLY A 118 -5.18 -4.07 -6.18
CA GLY A 118 -4.67 -5.32 -6.75
C GLY A 118 -5.79 -6.24 -7.21
N ALA A 119 -6.82 -6.45 -6.39
CA ALA A 119 -7.99 -7.25 -6.75
C ALA A 119 -8.75 -6.65 -7.95
N ALA A 120 -9.00 -5.32 -7.93
CA ALA A 120 -9.69 -4.64 -9.01
C ALA A 120 -8.92 -4.73 -10.34
N MET A 121 -7.61 -4.47 -10.31
CA MET A 121 -6.74 -4.57 -11.49
C MET A 121 -6.69 -6.00 -12.05
N THR A 122 -6.61 -6.99 -11.16
CA THR A 122 -6.57 -8.41 -11.57
C THR A 122 -7.88 -8.81 -12.26
N ALA A 123 -9.02 -8.40 -11.71
CA ALA A 123 -10.32 -8.66 -12.31
C ALA A 123 -10.48 -7.99 -13.68
N GLU A 124 -10.05 -6.73 -13.80
CA GLU A 124 -10.11 -5.98 -15.06
C GLU A 124 -9.22 -6.61 -16.14
N ILE A 125 -7.95 -6.90 -15.82
CA ILE A 125 -7.02 -7.56 -16.76
C ILE A 125 -7.52 -8.97 -17.11
N GLY A 126 -8.06 -9.70 -16.15
CA GLY A 126 -8.68 -11.01 -16.38
C GLY A 126 -9.83 -10.94 -17.36
N THR A 127 -10.73 -9.98 -17.22
CA THR A 127 -11.84 -9.73 -18.15
C THR A 127 -11.33 -9.36 -19.54
N MET A 128 -10.32 -8.47 -19.64
CA MET A 128 -9.71 -8.10 -20.92
C MET A 128 -9.05 -9.28 -21.63
N LYS A 129 -8.50 -10.23 -20.87
CA LYS A 129 -7.91 -11.44 -21.43
C LYS A 129 -8.97 -12.40 -21.97
N VAL A 130 -10.04 -12.64 -21.23
CA VAL A 130 -11.15 -13.52 -21.66
C VAL A 130 -11.85 -12.96 -22.90
N THR A 131 -12.01 -11.65 -22.98
CA THR A 131 -12.64 -10.96 -24.14
C THR A 131 -11.66 -10.70 -25.29
N GLN A 132 -10.44 -11.25 -25.25
CA GLN A 132 -9.40 -11.13 -26.29
C GLN A 132 -8.98 -9.67 -26.60
N GLN A 133 -9.26 -8.72 -25.72
CA GLN A 133 -8.88 -7.30 -25.89
C GLN A 133 -7.36 -7.12 -25.90
N ILE A 134 -6.63 -7.92 -25.11
CA ILE A 134 -5.15 -7.87 -25.08
C ILE A 134 -4.56 -8.34 -26.41
N ASP A 135 -5.16 -9.35 -27.04
CA ASP A 135 -4.70 -9.85 -28.34
C ASP A 135 -5.06 -8.87 -29.46
N ALA A 136 -6.20 -8.18 -29.36
CA ALA A 136 -6.56 -7.09 -30.26
C ALA A 136 -5.55 -5.92 -30.17
N LEU A 137 -5.08 -5.56 -28.96
CA LEU A 137 -4.02 -4.54 -28.81
C LEU A 137 -2.73 -4.97 -29.51
N ARG A 138 -2.34 -6.25 -29.38
CA ARG A 138 -1.15 -6.78 -30.06
C ARG A 138 -1.30 -6.75 -31.59
N ALA A 139 -2.50 -7.11 -32.11
CA ALA A 139 -2.79 -7.04 -33.54
C ALA A 139 -2.71 -5.62 -34.10
N LEU A 140 -2.99 -4.60 -33.26
CA LEU A 140 -2.83 -3.18 -33.59
C LEU A 140 -1.39 -2.66 -33.39
N ALA A 141 -0.43 -3.55 -33.14
CA ALA A 141 0.98 -3.20 -32.84
C ALA A 141 1.14 -2.28 -31.63
N VAL A 142 0.19 -2.29 -30.69
CA VAL A 142 0.28 -1.56 -29.43
C VAL A 142 0.84 -2.48 -28.34
N ASN A 143 1.94 -2.06 -27.70
CA ASN A 143 2.49 -2.83 -26.58
C ASN A 143 1.52 -2.82 -25.39
N PRO A 144 1.01 -4.00 -24.94
CA PRO A 144 0.09 -4.07 -23.81
C PRO A 144 0.67 -3.53 -22.51
N VAL A 145 1.99 -3.66 -22.29
CA VAL A 145 2.66 -3.15 -21.07
C VAL A 145 2.58 -1.62 -21.02
N ASP A 146 2.89 -0.94 -22.12
CA ASP A 146 2.84 0.52 -22.21
C ASP A 146 1.42 1.07 -22.03
N TYR A 147 0.42 0.29 -22.43
CA TYR A 147 -0.98 0.71 -22.39
C TYR A 147 -1.66 0.41 -21.06
N LEU A 148 -1.40 -0.76 -20.46
CA LEU A 148 -2.10 -1.25 -19.27
C LEU A 148 -1.29 -1.08 -17.99
N VAL A 149 0.01 -1.40 -18.00
CA VAL A 149 0.82 -1.50 -16.79
C VAL A 149 1.41 -0.14 -16.41
N VAL A 150 2.01 0.56 -17.38
CA VAL A 150 2.70 1.84 -17.13
C VAL A 150 1.80 2.90 -16.51
N PRO A 151 0.58 3.19 -17.04
CA PRO A 151 -0.29 4.21 -16.44
C PRO A 151 -0.74 3.85 -15.02
N ARG A 152 -0.95 2.57 -14.74
CA ARG A 152 -1.35 2.08 -13.41
C ARG A 152 -0.22 2.16 -12.39
N ALA A 153 1.00 1.75 -12.80
CA ALA A 153 2.18 1.85 -11.95
C ALA A 153 2.47 3.31 -11.55
N LEU A 154 2.43 4.24 -12.52
CA LEU A 154 2.60 5.66 -12.24
C LEU A 154 1.49 6.23 -11.36
N ALA A 155 0.24 5.84 -11.63
CA ALA A 155 -0.89 6.27 -10.81
C ALA A 155 -0.75 5.80 -9.36
N MET A 156 -0.34 4.56 -9.12
CA MET A 156 -0.06 4.05 -7.79
C MET A 156 1.08 4.82 -7.11
N PHE A 157 2.18 5.06 -7.82
CA PHE A 157 3.33 5.78 -7.28
C PHE A 157 2.98 7.20 -6.82
N ILE A 158 2.06 7.88 -7.52
CA ILE A 158 1.61 9.23 -7.18
C ILE A 158 0.51 9.20 -6.09
N SER A 159 -0.42 8.25 -6.17
CA SER A 159 -1.56 8.21 -5.24
C SER A 159 -1.18 7.67 -3.86
N MET A 160 -0.19 6.77 -3.76
CA MET A 160 0.20 6.16 -2.49
C MET A 160 0.67 7.17 -1.43
N PRO A 161 1.62 8.08 -1.71
CA PRO A 161 2.05 9.07 -0.72
C PRO A 161 0.89 9.95 -0.25
N LEU A 162 -0.02 10.33 -1.17
CA LEU A 162 -1.17 11.16 -0.85
C LEU A 162 -2.13 10.44 0.12
N LEU A 163 -2.42 9.18 -0.14
CA LEU A 163 -3.28 8.35 0.71
C LEU A 163 -2.63 8.07 2.09
N VAL A 164 -1.29 7.93 2.14
CA VAL A 164 -0.57 7.80 3.41
C VAL A 164 -0.71 9.07 4.24
N VAL A 165 -0.49 10.25 3.66
CA VAL A 165 -0.65 11.52 4.36
C VAL A 165 -2.08 11.68 4.89
N GLU A 166 -3.08 11.31 4.09
CA GLU A 166 -4.48 11.35 4.50
C GLU A 166 -4.77 10.38 5.66
N CYS A 167 -4.29 9.15 5.59
CA CYS A 167 -4.43 8.13 6.63
C CYS A 167 -3.84 8.59 7.96
N VAL A 168 -2.61 9.09 7.92
CA VAL A 168 -1.88 9.57 9.09
C VAL A 168 -2.54 10.82 9.66
N GLY A 169 -2.87 11.80 8.81
CA GLY A 169 -3.51 13.05 9.22
C GLY A 169 -4.82 12.81 9.96
N LEU A 170 -5.69 11.97 9.41
CA LEU A 170 -6.97 11.62 10.04
C LEU A 170 -6.79 10.72 11.26
N GLY A 171 -5.80 9.84 11.25
CA GLY A 171 -5.45 9.05 12.42
C GLY A 171 -5.01 9.89 13.61
N VAL A 172 -4.15 10.89 13.37
CA VAL A 172 -3.70 11.82 14.41
C VAL A 172 -4.84 12.73 14.87
N LEU A 173 -5.69 13.21 13.97
CA LEU A 173 -6.89 13.99 14.33
C LEU A 173 -7.86 13.18 15.21
N ALA A 174 -8.14 11.95 14.85
CA ALA A 174 -8.96 11.06 15.64
C ALA A 174 -8.33 10.73 17.01
N SER A 175 -7.01 10.54 17.04
CA SER A 175 -6.23 10.40 18.26
C SER A 175 -6.39 11.61 19.17
N TYR A 176 -6.27 12.82 18.64
CA TYR A 176 -6.46 14.06 19.39
C TYR A 176 -7.90 14.15 19.94
N TYR A 177 -8.90 13.86 19.12
CA TYR A 177 -10.29 13.91 19.53
C TYR A 177 -10.59 12.96 20.70
N VAL A 178 -10.13 11.70 20.60
CA VAL A 178 -10.30 10.72 21.67
C VAL A 178 -9.48 11.08 22.91
N GLY A 179 -8.24 11.49 22.75
CA GLY A 179 -7.36 11.87 23.86
C GLY A 179 -7.92 13.03 24.69
N VAL A 180 -8.42 14.06 24.02
CA VAL A 180 -8.89 15.28 24.71
C VAL A 180 -10.34 15.14 25.21
N HIS A 181 -11.26 14.64 24.36
CA HIS A 181 -12.70 14.67 24.70
C HIS A 181 -13.18 13.40 25.42
N VAL A 182 -12.53 12.26 25.21
CA VAL A 182 -12.95 11.02 25.86
C VAL A 182 -12.09 10.70 27.07
N LEU A 183 -10.77 10.92 26.96
CA LEU A 183 -9.81 10.57 28.02
C LEU A 183 -9.41 11.78 28.90
N ASN A 184 -9.94 12.99 28.62
CA ASN A 184 -9.69 14.22 29.34
C ASN A 184 -8.19 14.60 29.48
N ILE A 185 -7.36 14.22 28.51
CA ILE A 185 -5.97 14.65 28.45
C ILE A 185 -5.95 16.13 28.06
N ASN A 186 -5.08 16.92 28.69
CA ASN A 186 -4.97 18.33 28.39
C ASN A 186 -4.47 18.56 26.94
N GLY A 187 -5.34 19.10 26.07
CA GLY A 187 -5.09 19.23 24.64
C GLY A 187 -3.89 20.15 24.29
N VAL A 188 -3.55 21.12 25.13
CA VAL A 188 -2.41 22.01 24.91
C VAL A 188 -1.09 21.21 25.03
N TYR A 189 -0.99 20.37 26.06
CA TYR A 189 0.19 19.50 26.23
C TYR A 189 0.25 18.40 25.17
N PHE A 190 -0.89 17.88 24.73
CA PHE A 190 -0.94 16.89 23.66
C PHE A 190 -0.32 17.42 22.37
N PHE A 191 -0.73 18.59 21.93
CA PHE A 191 -0.26 19.20 20.68
C PHE A 191 1.19 19.68 20.77
N ALA A 192 1.57 20.33 21.88
CA ALA A 192 2.93 20.81 22.12
C ALA A 192 3.94 19.65 22.16
N ASN A 193 3.56 18.52 22.76
CA ASN A 193 4.41 17.35 22.82
C ASN A 193 4.49 16.64 21.46
N VAL A 194 3.39 16.53 20.70
CA VAL A 194 3.41 16.00 19.32
C VAL A 194 4.36 16.83 18.46
N GLN A 195 4.27 18.16 18.53
CA GLN A 195 5.12 19.05 17.74
C GLN A 195 6.61 18.95 18.13
N LYS A 196 6.89 18.81 19.41
CA LYS A 196 8.27 18.70 19.92
C LYS A 196 8.96 17.39 19.52
N TRP A 197 8.21 16.29 19.44
CA TRP A 197 8.74 14.95 19.15
C TRP A 197 8.62 14.55 17.69
N THR A 198 7.84 15.28 16.89
CA THR A 198 7.71 15.08 15.45
C THR A 198 8.57 16.13 14.74
N GLU A 199 9.88 15.96 14.76
CA GLU A 199 10.78 16.81 13.99
C GLU A 199 10.58 16.56 12.50
N GLY A 200 10.82 17.59 11.65
CA GLY A 200 10.63 17.51 10.21
C GLY A 200 11.43 16.40 9.52
N SER A 201 12.48 15.87 10.17
CA SER A 201 13.22 14.68 9.73
C SER A 201 12.40 13.39 9.77
N ASP A 202 11.48 13.23 10.71
CA ASP A 202 10.66 12.02 10.86
C ASP A 202 9.57 11.95 9.81
N ILE A 203 9.06 13.11 9.35
CA ILE A 203 8.09 13.20 8.26
C ILE A 203 8.74 12.86 6.91
N MET A 204 10.03 13.11 6.76
CA MET A 204 10.77 12.89 5.52
C MET A 204 11.29 11.45 5.37
N MET A 205 11.34 10.66 6.46
CA MET A 205 11.81 9.27 6.48
C MET A 205 10.68 8.23 6.33
N SER A 206 9.42 8.62 6.36
CA SER A 206 8.30 7.71 6.14
C SER A 206 7.81 7.76 4.68
#